data_a88bbc7bb961aad6cf45f5a486386f93
#
_entry.id   a88bbc7bb961aad6cf45f5a486386f93
#
_cell.length_a   1.000
_cell.length_b   1.000
_cell.length_c   1.000
_cell.angle_alpha   90.00
_cell.angle_beta   90.00
_cell.angle_gamma   90.00
#
_symmetry.space_group_name_H-M   'P 1'
#
loop_
_entity.id
_entity.type
_entity.pdbx_description
1 polymer ?
#
loop_
_entity_poly.entity_id
_entity_poly.type
_entity_poly.pdbx_seq_one_letter_code
_entity_poly.pdbx_strand_id
1 'polypeptide(L)'
;MPRLHNVRIEPLTSKAFAPFGRLIASHAGRPDYRGASGTQGWHVAFESGQPLLSVLKTPYLGLQFGKMERHLHVSQAFVPLGGGPAAVAVAPPTPDGSRPRLDEIRAFLLDGSQGYVLHLGTWHSLDRFPLAPPDTTFLMITDQETQRDLTDSYAGRGRWALTQEVDLESEYGVAVALAP
;
A
#
# COMPACT_ATOMS: atom_id res chain seq x y z
N MET A 1 -2.12 25.27 10.73
CA MET A 1 -1.35 24.23 10.02
C MET A 1 -1.33 23.00 10.91
N PRO A 2 -1.52 21.78 10.37
CA PRO A 2 -1.42 20.56 11.16
C PRO A 2 -0.02 20.38 11.75
N ARG A 3 0.08 19.70 12.88
CA ARG A 3 1.37 19.30 13.45
C ARG A 3 1.96 18.17 12.57
N LEU A 4 3.26 18.20 12.31
CA LEU A 4 3.92 17.13 11.57
C LEU A 4 4.18 15.93 12.48
N HIS A 5 3.75 14.75 12.03
CA HIS A 5 4.11 13.44 12.58
C HIS A 5 5.16 12.81 11.67
N ASN A 6 6.42 12.81 12.13
CA ASN A 6 7.53 12.31 11.34
C ASN A 6 7.62 10.79 11.41
N VAL A 7 7.68 10.13 10.25
CA VAL A 7 7.83 8.68 10.10
C VAL A 7 9.07 8.40 9.26
N ARG A 8 10.02 7.64 9.82
CA ARG A 8 11.23 7.25 9.11
C ARG A 8 10.92 6.19 8.06
N ILE A 9 11.52 6.31 6.87
CA ILE A 9 11.46 5.28 5.83
C ILE A 9 12.43 4.15 6.20
N GLU A 10 11.90 2.95 6.32
CA GLU A 10 12.63 1.73 6.69
C GLU A 10 12.85 0.82 5.47
N PRO A 11 13.86 -0.05 5.49
CA PRO A 11 13.99 -1.11 4.48
C PRO A 11 12.77 -2.03 4.47
N LEU A 12 12.26 -2.34 3.27
CA LEU A 12 11.17 -3.28 3.09
C LEU A 12 11.68 -4.71 3.26
N THR A 13 11.45 -5.32 4.42
CA THR A 13 11.80 -6.71 4.71
C THR A 13 10.59 -7.54 5.10
N SER A 14 10.60 -8.85 4.82
CA SER A 14 9.47 -9.73 5.16
C SER A 14 9.09 -9.68 6.65
N LYS A 15 10.09 -9.59 7.54
CA LYS A 15 9.85 -9.50 8.99
C LYS A 15 9.20 -8.17 9.38
N ALA A 16 9.71 -7.07 8.85
CA ALA A 16 9.23 -5.73 9.20
C ALA A 16 7.84 -5.45 8.63
N PHE A 17 7.53 -6.02 7.45
CA PHE A 17 6.27 -5.81 6.75
C PHE A 17 5.17 -6.82 7.14
N ALA A 18 5.49 -7.90 7.87
CA ALA A 18 4.55 -8.97 8.22
C ALA A 18 3.22 -8.50 8.87
N PRO A 19 3.16 -7.44 9.70
CA PRO A 19 1.89 -6.95 10.24
C PRO A 19 0.96 -6.32 9.20
N PHE A 20 1.47 -5.91 8.06
CA PHE A 20 0.78 -5.13 7.04
C PHE A 20 0.48 -5.93 5.77
N GLY A 21 1.27 -6.97 5.51
CA GLY A 21 1.18 -7.70 4.26
C GLY A 21 2.33 -8.67 4.05
N ARG A 22 2.53 -9.04 2.80
CA ARG A 22 3.58 -9.96 2.35
C ARG A 22 4.35 -9.37 1.18
N LEU A 23 5.59 -9.79 1.01
CA LEU A 23 6.41 -9.39 -0.14
C LEU A 23 6.13 -10.28 -1.35
N ILE A 24 6.14 -9.66 -2.52
CA ILE A 24 6.15 -10.33 -3.82
C ILE A 24 7.61 -10.36 -4.26
N ALA A 25 8.32 -11.40 -3.85
CA ALA A 25 9.74 -11.59 -4.12
C ALA A 25 10.11 -13.06 -4.01
N SER A 26 11.19 -13.46 -4.68
CA SER A 26 11.84 -14.75 -4.39
C SER A 26 12.49 -14.69 -3.00
N HIS A 27 12.52 -15.80 -2.29
CA HIS A 27 13.15 -15.88 -0.98
C HIS A 27 13.87 -17.22 -0.77
N ALA A 28 14.73 -17.30 0.23
CA ALA A 28 15.53 -18.50 0.51
C ALA A 28 14.73 -19.71 1.03
N GLY A 29 13.44 -19.55 1.32
CA GLY A 29 12.56 -20.64 1.75
C GLY A 29 12.26 -21.63 0.64
N ARG A 30 11.67 -22.78 1.01
CA ARG A 30 11.25 -23.79 0.03
C ARG A 30 10.23 -23.17 -0.94
N PRO A 31 10.44 -23.28 -2.28
CA PRO A 31 9.44 -22.84 -3.24
C PRO A 31 8.22 -23.77 -3.24
N ASP A 32 7.07 -23.20 -3.54
CA ASP A 32 5.81 -23.93 -3.69
C ASP A 32 5.76 -24.70 -5.00
N TYR A 33 6.50 -24.22 -6.01
CA TYR A 33 6.57 -24.81 -7.34
C TYR A 33 8.02 -24.93 -7.80
N ARG A 34 8.35 -26.05 -8.50
CA ARG A 34 9.61 -26.27 -9.21
C ARG A 34 9.34 -26.81 -10.61
N GLY A 35 9.79 -26.07 -11.62
CA GLY A 35 9.75 -26.49 -13.01
C GLY A 35 10.92 -27.37 -13.39
N ALA A 36 10.78 -28.15 -14.48
CA ALA A 36 11.83 -29.03 -14.99
C ALA A 36 13.12 -28.30 -15.41
N SER A 37 13.02 -27.01 -15.81
CA SER A 37 14.16 -26.16 -16.17
C SER A 37 14.89 -25.54 -14.97
N GLY A 38 14.52 -25.90 -13.73
CA GLY A 38 15.05 -25.28 -12.52
C GLY A 38 14.31 -24.03 -12.08
N THR A 39 13.25 -23.61 -12.79
CA THR A 39 12.36 -22.52 -12.36
C THR A 39 11.79 -22.79 -10.98
N GLN A 40 11.78 -21.80 -10.13
CA GLN A 40 11.20 -21.87 -8.79
C GLN A 40 10.11 -20.79 -8.66
N GLY A 41 9.01 -21.13 -8.00
CA GLY A 41 7.90 -20.20 -7.75
C GLY A 41 7.47 -20.23 -6.30
N TRP A 42 7.07 -19.06 -5.80
CA TRP A 42 6.49 -18.86 -4.47
C TRP A 42 5.11 -18.24 -4.63
N HIS A 43 4.13 -18.83 -3.96
CA HIS A 43 2.77 -18.31 -3.98
C HIS A 43 2.62 -17.22 -2.92
N VAL A 44 2.02 -16.11 -3.31
CA VAL A 44 1.62 -15.04 -2.40
C VAL A 44 0.10 -15.02 -2.35
N ALA A 45 -0.47 -15.18 -1.16
CA ALA A 45 -1.90 -15.15 -0.98
C ALA A 45 -2.45 -13.78 -1.36
N PHE A 46 -3.51 -13.78 -2.16
CA PHE A 46 -4.23 -12.59 -2.62
C PHE A 46 -5.73 -12.87 -2.53
N GLU A 47 -6.44 -12.05 -1.77
CA GLU A 47 -7.88 -12.15 -1.58
C GLU A 47 -8.58 -11.11 -2.47
N SER A 48 -9.41 -11.57 -3.38
CA SER A 48 -10.10 -10.74 -4.36
C SER A 48 -11.35 -11.43 -4.89
N GLY A 49 -12.31 -10.62 -5.33
CA GLY A 49 -13.37 -11.06 -6.23
C GLY A 49 -12.85 -11.16 -7.67
N GLN A 50 -13.37 -10.35 -8.58
CA GLN A 50 -12.87 -10.30 -9.96
C GLN A 50 -11.62 -9.40 -10.03
N PRO A 51 -10.42 -9.94 -10.30
CA PRO A 51 -9.20 -9.15 -10.31
C PRO A 51 -9.22 -8.02 -11.35
N LEU A 52 -8.66 -6.88 -10.96
CA LEU A 52 -8.39 -5.73 -11.84
C LEU A 52 -6.91 -5.38 -11.77
N LEU A 53 -6.28 -5.32 -12.93
CA LEU A 53 -4.90 -4.87 -13.08
C LEU A 53 -4.89 -3.44 -13.64
N SER A 54 -4.14 -2.57 -12.97
CA SER A 54 -3.99 -1.17 -13.38
C SER A 54 -2.52 -0.76 -13.37
N VAL A 55 -2.12 0.01 -14.37
CA VAL A 55 -0.81 0.65 -14.37
C VAL A 55 -0.98 2.05 -13.81
N LEU A 56 -0.31 2.33 -12.70
CA LEU A 56 -0.35 3.61 -12.01
C LEU A 56 0.97 4.35 -12.22
N LYS A 57 0.88 5.56 -12.73
CA LYS A 57 2.01 6.49 -12.79
C LYS A 57 1.84 7.54 -11.71
N THR A 58 2.68 7.48 -10.68
CA THR A 58 2.61 8.37 -9.51
C THR A 58 3.68 9.45 -9.62
N PRO A 59 3.31 10.74 -9.79
CA PRO A 59 4.27 11.84 -9.84
C PRO A 59 4.86 12.13 -8.46
N TYR A 60 6.05 12.73 -8.45
CA TYR A 60 6.62 13.28 -7.21
C TYR A 60 5.85 14.54 -6.78
N LEU A 61 5.19 14.47 -5.65
CA LEU A 61 4.44 15.59 -5.04
C LEU A 61 4.97 15.96 -3.63
N GLY A 62 6.15 15.48 -3.27
CA GLY A 62 6.71 15.60 -1.93
C GLY A 62 6.46 14.35 -1.08
N LEU A 63 6.85 14.43 0.19
CA LEU A 63 6.85 13.30 1.12
C LEU A 63 5.91 13.53 2.31
N GLN A 64 4.81 14.26 2.10
CA GLN A 64 3.81 14.51 3.14
C GLN A 64 2.42 14.07 2.69
N PHE A 65 1.62 13.58 3.64
CA PHE A 65 0.24 13.22 3.39
C PHE A 65 -0.64 13.44 4.61
N GLY A 66 -1.94 13.59 4.37
CA GLY A 66 -2.95 13.80 5.41
C GLY A 66 -4.02 12.72 5.46
N LYS A 67 -3.99 11.73 4.57
CA LYS A 67 -5.05 10.73 4.48
C LYS A 67 -4.51 9.32 4.38
N MET A 68 -5.26 8.38 4.99
CA MET A 68 -5.06 6.93 4.82
C MET A 68 -6.39 6.27 4.47
N GLU A 69 -6.30 5.16 3.74
CA GLU A 69 -7.45 4.32 3.42
C GLU A 69 -7.17 2.86 3.73
N ARG A 70 -8.23 2.06 3.83
CA ARG A 70 -8.15 0.60 3.90
C ARG A 70 -9.26 -0.04 3.07
N HIS A 71 -8.98 -1.20 2.51
CA HIS A 71 -9.96 -2.00 1.77
C HIS A 71 -10.39 -3.20 2.62
N LEU A 72 -11.70 -3.46 2.67
CA LEU A 72 -12.27 -4.44 3.60
C LEU A 72 -12.44 -5.83 2.98
N HIS A 73 -12.49 -5.93 1.63
CA HIS A 73 -12.85 -7.15 0.91
C HIS A 73 -11.83 -7.59 -0.14
N VAL A 74 -10.75 -6.83 -0.30
CA VAL A 74 -9.69 -7.15 -1.26
C VAL A 74 -8.32 -6.92 -0.66
N SER A 75 -7.39 -7.83 -0.91
CA SER A 75 -5.95 -7.55 -0.83
C SER A 75 -5.57 -6.62 -1.97
N GLN A 76 -4.68 -5.67 -1.73
CA GLN A 76 -4.18 -4.80 -2.77
C GLN A 76 -2.68 -5.01 -2.94
N ALA A 77 -2.25 -5.27 -4.17
CA ALA A 77 -0.85 -5.54 -4.47
C ALA A 77 -0.23 -4.46 -5.35
N PHE A 78 1.05 -4.18 -5.13
CA PHE A 78 1.83 -3.24 -5.91
C PHE A 78 3.17 -3.82 -6.30
N VAL A 79 3.47 -3.78 -7.58
CA VAL A 79 4.74 -4.22 -8.14
C VAL A 79 5.35 -3.04 -8.89
N PRO A 80 6.56 -2.57 -8.50
CA PRO A 80 7.26 -1.54 -9.26
C PRO A 80 7.53 -2.00 -10.69
N LEU A 81 7.18 -1.18 -11.68
CA LEU A 81 7.45 -1.42 -13.10
C LEU A 81 8.58 -0.55 -13.64
N GLY A 82 8.94 0.51 -12.92
CA GLY A 82 10.01 1.42 -13.33
C GLY A 82 9.89 2.79 -12.68
N GLY A 83 10.81 3.67 -13.02
CA GLY A 83 10.99 4.97 -12.36
C GLY A 83 11.99 4.89 -11.21
N GLY A 84 12.01 5.93 -10.38
CA GLY A 84 12.86 6.00 -9.19
C GLY A 84 12.32 5.19 -8.01
N PRO A 85 13.09 5.07 -6.92
CA PRO A 85 12.60 4.49 -5.68
C PRO A 85 11.45 5.33 -5.11
N ALA A 86 10.58 4.68 -4.37
CA ALA A 86 9.42 5.29 -3.73
C ALA A 86 9.27 4.82 -2.28
N ALA A 87 8.33 5.37 -1.55
CA ALA A 87 7.92 4.90 -0.24
C ALA A 87 6.42 4.63 -0.19
N VAL A 88 6.00 3.74 0.71
CA VAL A 88 4.61 3.54 1.11
C VAL A 88 4.50 3.69 2.62
N ALA A 89 3.45 4.37 3.09
CA ALA A 89 3.12 4.43 4.50
C ALA A 89 1.95 3.49 4.79
N VAL A 90 2.04 2.70 5.87
CA VAL A 90 1.07 1.68 6.28
C VAL A 90 0.86 1.69 7.79
N ALA A 91 -0.32 1.22 8.23
CA ALA A 91 -0.58 0.87 9.62
C ALA A 91 -1.35 -0.46 9.69
N PRO A 92 -1.25 -1.23 10.80
CA PRO A 92 -1.91 -2.52 10.91
C PRO A 92 -3.44 -2.41 10.73
N PRO A 93 -4.11 -3.51 10.33
CA PRO A 93 -5.55 -3.59 10.39
C PRO A 93 -6.08 -3.28 11.79
N THR A 94 -7.16 -2.53 11.86
CA THR A 94 -7.84 -2.22 13.13
C THR A 94 -9.24 -2.81 13.15
N PRO A 95 -9.84 -3.07 14.34
CA PRO A 95 -11.23 -3.47 14.46
C PRO A 95 -12.19 -2.51 13.71
N ASP A 96 -13.39 -2.99 13.38
CA ASP A 96 -14.39 -2.17 12.70
C ASP A 96 -14.69 -0.90 13.47
N GLY A 97 -14.80 0.22 12.73
CA GLY A 97 -15.04 1.54 13.28
C GLY A 97 -13.81 2.20 13.95
N SER A 98 -12.71 1.46 14.11
CA SER A 98 -11.47 2.01 14.67
C SER A 98 -10.61 2.69 13.62
N ARG A 99 -9.83 3.70 14.04
CA ARG A 99 -8.87 4.43 13.22
C ARG A 99 -7.48 3.86 13.37
N PRO A 100 -6.56 4.11 12.40
CA PRO A 100 -5.16 3.72 12.55
C PRO A 100 -4.53 4.50 13.70
N ARG A 101 -3.67 3.86 14.49
CA ARG A 101 -2.92 4.56 15.54
C ARG A 101 -1.71 5.26 14.92
N LEU A 102 -1.47 6.51 15.29
CA LEU A 102 -0.36 7.30 14.74
C LEU A 102 1.01 6.65 15.04
N ASP A 103 1.18 6.08 16.23
CA ASP A 103 2.41 5.43 16.67
C ASP A 103 2.67 4.07 16.00
N GLU A 104 1.68 3.54 15.26
CA GLU A 104 1.79 2.30 14.47
C GLU A 104 1.98 2.58 12.97
N ILE A 105 1.95 3.84 12.54
CA ILE A 105 2.25 4.19 11.14
C ILE A 105 3.73 3.96 10.88
N ARG A 106 4.03 3.16 9.87
CA ARG A 106 5.38 2.88 9.39
C ARG A 106 5.49 3.18 7.91
N ALA A 107 6.69 3.51 7.46
CA ALA A 107 6.97 3.75 6.06
C ALA A 107 8.07 2.81 5.56
N PHE A 108 7.92 2.31 4.33
CA PHE A 108 8.85 1.34 3.75
C PHE A 108 9.36 1.82 2.39
N LEU A 109 10.65 1.58 2.16
CA LEU A 109 11.33 1.85 0.90
C LEU A 109 10.92 0.84 -0.16
N LEU A 110 10.47 1.32 -1.29
CA LEU A 110 10.22 0.57 -2.52
C LEU A 110 11.36 0.85 -3.49
N ASP A 111 12.39 0.02 -3.46
CA ASP A 111 13.62 0.20 -4.26
C ASP A 111 13.52 -0.37 -5.68
N GLY A 112 12.39 -0.96 -6.02
CA GLY A 112 12.15 -1.58 -7.33
C GLY A 112 12.50 -3.08 -7.41
N SER A 113 13.14 -3.66 -6.40
CA SER A 113 13.58 -5.06 -6.41
C SER A 113 12.46 -6.07 -6.09
N GLN A 114 11.39 -5.60 -5.45
CA GLN A 114 10.28 -6.43 -4.98
C GLN A 114 8.98 -5.65 -4.94
N GLY A 115 7.86 -6.38 -5.06
CA GLY A 115 6.53 -5.85 -4.78
C GLY A 115 6.03 -6.24 -3.39
N TYR A 116 4.81 -5.86 -3.10
CA TYR A 116 4.12 -6.25 -1.86
C TYR A 116 2.62 -6.43 -2.10
N VAL A 117 1.99 -7.20 -1.23
CA VAL A 117 0.53 -7.33 -1.11
C VAL A 117 0.12 -6.99 0.30
N LEU A 118 -0.88 -6.13 0.45
CA LEU A 118 -1.46 -5.74 1.73
C LEU A 118 -2.45 -6.80 2.22
N HIS A 119 -2.50 -7.05 3.52
CA HIS A 119 -3.59 -7.81 4.13
C HIS A 119 -4.90 -7.02 4.07
N LEU A 120 -6.03 -7.73 4.13
CA LEU A 120 -7.34 -7.10 4.28
C LEU A 120 -7.33 -6.13 5.47
N GLY A 121 -7.89 -4.95 5.25
CA GLY A 121 -8.02 -3.94 6.29
C GLY A 121 -6.74 -3.21 6.69
N THR A 122 -5.60 -3.49 6.06
CA THR A 122 -4.36 -2.71 6.29
C THR A 122 -4.57 -1.28 5.85
N TRP A 123 -4.34 -0.36 6.76
CA TRP A 123 -4.33 1.06 6.46
C TRP A 123 -3.09 1.42 5.64
N HIS A 124 -3.28 2.21 4.60
CA HIS A 124 -2.17 2.69 3.77
C HIS A 124 -2.43 4.11 3.28
N SER A 125 -1.34 4.83 2.99
CA SER A 125 -1.44 6.13 2.31
C SER A 125 -2.09 5.97 0.95
N LEU A 126 -2.87 6.97 0.51
CA LEU A 126 -3.53 6.98 -0.79
C LEU A 126 -2.50 6.88 -1.93
N ASP A 127 -1.38 7.59 -1.77
CA ASP A 127 -0.29 7.60 -2.74
C ASP A 127 0.87 6.69 -2.34
N ARG A 128 1.70 6.37 -3.34
CA ARG A 128 3.06 5.85 -3.19
C ARG A 128 3.98 7.01 -3.51
N PHE A 129 4.91 7.32 -2.61
CA PHE A 129 5.70 8.55 -2.66
C PHE A 129 7.01 8.33 -3.40
N PRO A 130 7.15 8.71 -4.69
CA PRO A 130 8.47 8.78 -5.32
C PRO A 130 9.41 9.61 -4.45
N LEU A 131 10.65 9.15 -4.24
CA LEU A 131 11.62 9.86 -3.40
C LEU A 131 12.29 11.02 -4.13
N ALA A 132 12.16 11.07 -5.46
CA ALA A 132 12.67 12.14 -6.32
C ALA A 132 11.82 12.26 -7.60
N PRO A 133 11.83 13.42 -8.26
CA PRO A 133 11.21 13.59 -9.56
C PRO A 133 11.80 12.63 -10.61
N PRO A 134 11.06 12.31 -11.71
CA PRO A 134 9.75 12.85 -12.01
C PRO A 134 8.59 12.02 -11.43
N ASP A 135 8.70 10.69 -11.42
CA ASP A 135 7.61 9.77 -11.06
C ASP A 135 8.10 8.34 -10.84
N THR A 136 7.22 7.48 -10.34
CA THR A 136 7.39 6.03 -10.27
C THR A 136 6.15 5.35 -10.83
N THR A 137 6.32 4.24 -11.55
CA THR A 137 5.24 3.46 -12.15
C THR A 137 5.08 2.12 -11.43
N PHE A 138 3.83 1.75 -11.14
CA PHE A 138 3.46 0.50 -10.49
C PHE A 138 2.43 -0.28 -11.30
N LEU A 139 2.51 -1.60 -11.27
CA LEU A 139 1.37 -2.46 -11.47
C LEU A 139 0.61 -2.55 -10.13
N MET A 140 -0.64 -2.13 -10.13
CA MET A 140 -1.56 -2.35 -9.02
C MET A 140 -2.50 -3.49 -9.38
N ILE A 141 -2.72 -4.40 -8.43
CA ILE A 141 -3.72 -5.46 -8.52
C ILE A 141 -4.72 -5.25 -7.38
N THR A 142 -5.98 -5.16 -7.73
CA THR A 142 -7.12 -4.99 -6.82
C THR A 142 -8.32 -5.78 -7.37
N ASP A 143 -9.55 -5.47 -7.00
CA ASP A 143 -10.73 -6.01 -7.67
C ASP A 143 -11.64 -4.92 -8.27
N GLN A 144 -12.50 -5.35 -9.19
CA GLN A 144 -13.37 -4.43 -9.94
C GLN A 144 -14.43 -3.79 -9.04
N GLU A 145 -14.93 -4.52 -8.05
CA GLU A 145 -15.99 -4.02 -7.17
C GLU A 145 -15.46 -2.92 -6.25
N THR A 146 -14.34 -3.16 -5.59
CA THR A 146 -13.67 -2.16 -4.75
C THR A 146 -13.25 -0.93 -5.54
N GLN A 147 -12.70 -1.12 -6.75
CA GLN A 147 -12.31 0.01 -7.59
C GLN A 147 -13.53 0.82 -8.05
N ARG A 148 -14.65 0.19 -8.33
CA ARG A 148 -15.90 0.89 -8.68
C ARG A 148 -16.44 1.67 -7.48
N ASP A 149 -16.52 1.03 -6.30
CA ASP A 149 -16.95 1.69 -5.06
C ASP A 149 -16.10 2.94 -4.78
N LEU A 150 -14.78 2.84 -4.91
CA LEU A 150 -13.85 3.95 -4.72
C LEU A 150 -14.10 5.07 -5.73
N THR A 151 -14.16 4.74 -7.04
CA THR A 151 -14.39 5.70 -8.12
C THR A 151 -15.73 6.42 -7.97
N ASP A 152 -16.79 5.70 -7.65
CA ASP A 152 -18.12 6.26 -7.48
C ASP A 152 -18.21 7.13 -6.22
N SER A 153 -17.52 6.72 -5.14
CA SER A 153 -17.48 7.47 -3.89
C SER A 153 -16.76 8.81 -4.04
N TYR A 154 -15.62 8.84 -4.72
CA TYR A 154 -14.92 10.10 -5.03
C TYR A 154 -15.72 11.01 -5.96
N ALA A 155 -16.52 10.42 -6.85
CA ALA A 155 -17.43 11.19 -7.71
C ALA A 155 -18.74 11.63 -7.04
N GLY A 156 -18.90 11.34 -5.74
CA GLY A 156 -20.13 11.66 -4.98
C GLY A 156 -21.34 10.78 -5.32
N ARG A 157 -21.13 9.66 -5.99
CA ARG A 157 -22.19 8.70 -6.38
C ARG A 157 -22.21 7.43 -5.53
N GLY A 158 -21.14 7.17 -4.78
CA GLY A 158 -20.96 5.99 -3.94
C GLY A 158 -21.19 6.24 -2.46
N ARG A 159 -21.01 5.20 -1.65
CA ARG A 159 -21.24 5.22 -0.19
C ARG A 159 -20.05 4.75 0.63
N TRP A 160 -18.86 4.58 0.05
CA TRP A 160 -17.67 4.06 0.75
C TRP A 160 -17.96 2.72 1.47
N ALA A 161 -18.57 1.78 0.73
CA ALA A 161 -19.00 0.51 1.32
C ALA A 161 -17.85 -0.50 1.51
N LEU A 162 -16.87 -0.50 0.62
CA LEU A 162 -15.75 -1.45 0.58
C LEU A 162 -14.42 -0.83 0.98
N THR A 163 -14.37 0.50 1.04
CA THR A 163 -13.19 1.27 1.44
C THR A 163 -13.54 2.18 2.61
N GLN A 164 -12.61 2.32 3.54
CA GLN A 164 -12.68 3.33 4.60
C GLN A 164 -11.51 4.28 4.48
N GLU A 165 -11.79 5.57 4.54
CA GLU A 165 -10.79 6.65 4.54
C GLU A 165 -10.77 7.35 5.89
N VAL A 166 -9.61 7.81 6.30
CA VAL A 166 -9.42 8.70 7.44
C VAL A 166 -8.62 9.92 7.02
N ASP A 167 -9.10 11.09 7.40
CA ASP A 167 -8.37 12.34 7.30
C ASP A 167 -7.64 12.57 8.63
N LEU A 168 -6.30 12.49 8.60
CA LEU A 168 -5.47 12.56 9.79
C LEU A 168 -5.43 13.95 10.42
N GLU A 169 -5.61 15.00 9.61
CA GLU A 169 -5.70 16.36 10.13
C GLU A 169 -6.99 16.56 10.92
N SER A 170 -8.11 16.11 10.37
CA SER A 170 -9.42 16.22 11.04
C SER A 170 -9.51 15.33 12.28
N GLU A 171 -8.93 14.13 12.24
CA GLU A 171 -9.02 13.14 13.33
C GLU A 171 -8.00 13.40 14.45
N TYR A 172 -6.76 13.78 14.10
CA TYR A 172 -5.62 13.86 15.05
C TYR A 172 -4.91 15.22 15.05
N GLY A 173 -5.29 16.16 14.19
CA GLY A 173 -4.60 17.45 14.04
C GLY A 173 -3.20 17.33 13.44
N VAL A 174 -2.91 16.26 12.66
CA VAL A 174 -1.57 16.00 12.13
C VAL A 174 -1.56 15.76 10.61
N ALA A 175 -0.43 16.08 9.99
CA ALA A 175 -0.04 15.53 8.70
C ALA A 175 1.20 14.66 8.90
N VAL A 176 1.32 13.56 8.16
CA VAL A 176 2.49 12.68 8.22
C VAL A 176 3.56 13.18 7.26
N ALA A 177 4.81 13.24 7.73
CA ALA A 177 5.97 13.55 6.92
C ALA A 177 6.92 12.35 6.90
N LEU A 178 7.24 11.86 5.71
CA LEU A 178 8.18 10.76 5.52
C LEU A 178 9.60 11.31 5.48
N ALA A 179 10.50 10.70 6.25
CA ALA A 179 11.92 11.05 6.31
C ALA A 179 12.77 9.86 5.86
N PRO A 180 13.78 10.07 5.00
CA PRO A 180 14.76 9.05 4.60
C PRO A 180 15.55 8.47 5.76
#